data_18435decd6a939fd727dc7f2e713f549
#
_entry.id   18435decd6a939fd727dc7f2e713f549
#
_cell.length_a   1.000
_cell.length_b   1.000
_cell.length_c   1.000
_cell.angle_alpha   90.00
_cell.angle_beta   90.00
_cell.angle_gamma   90.00
#
_symmetry.space_group_name_H-M   'P 1'
#
loop_
_entity.id
_entity.type
_entity.pdbx_description
1 polymer ?
#
loop_
_entity_poly.entity_id
_entity_poly.type
_entity_poly.pdbx_seq_one_letter_code
_entity_poly.pdbx_strand_id
1 'polypeptide(L)'
;YFEIQQRGLSNRKAYEMIKQENNKNGVIVADSAEPKSIAEMQEYGLRMIPAKKGPDSVSYGIKWLQSLEEIIIDPERCPKTAKEFIEYELEKENDGSWKAKFPDKQNHSIDAVRYAREQDMRIVRVV
;
A
#
# COMPACT_ATOMS: atom_id res chain seq x y z
N TYR A 1 -2.76 12.44 0.07
CA TYR A 1 -1.73 11.44 0.41
C TYR A 1 -0.34 12.00 0.15
N PHE A 2 0.67 11.35 0.74
CA PHE A 2 2.09 11.70 0.59
C PHE A 2 2.90 10.42 0.38
N GLU A 3 4.13 10.58 -0.08
CA GLU A 3 5.05 9.47 -0.35
C GLU A 3 6.33 9.66 0.43
N ILE A 4 6.76 8.61 1.14
CA ILE A 4 8.08 8.52 1.74
C ILE A 4 8.65 7.16 1.33
N GLN A 5 9.79 7.17 0.64
CA GLN A 5 10.54 5.95 0.34
C GLN A 5 12.00 6.15 0.72
N GLN A 6 12.39 5.59 1.84
CA GLN A 6 13.73 5.72 2.36
C GLN A 6 14.16 4.44 3.07
N ARG A 7 15.41 4.02 2.85
CA ARG A 7 15.98 2.84 3.50
C ARG A 7 16.75 3.24 4.76
N GLY A 8 16.90 2.28 5.68
CA GLY A 8 17.76 2.44 6.86
C GLY A 8 17.23 3.39 7.92
N LEU A 9 15.92 3.69 7.90
CA LEU A 9 15.30 4.49 8.94
C LEU A 9 15.11 3.70 10.23
N SER A 10 15.44 4.31 11.37
CA SER A 10 14.95 3.84 12.67
C SER A 10 13.43 4.08 12.78
N ASN A 11 12.76 3.33 13.65
CA ASN A 11 11.34 3.56 13.90
C ASN A 11 11.06 4.98 14.40
N ARG A 12 11.96 5.52 15.23
CA ARG A 12 11.83 6.91 15.72
C ARG A 12 11.90 7.92 14.59
N LYS A 13 12.83 7.75 13.66
CA LYS A 13 12.97 8.65 12.51
C LYS A 13 11.78 8.53 11.56
N ALA A 14 11.35 7.31 11.30
CA ALA A 14 10.15 7.07 10.50
C ALA A 14 8.92 7.71 11.12
N TYR A 15 8.75 7.59 12.44
CA TYR A 15 7.68 8.26 13.17
C TYR A 15 7.68 9.78 12.96
N GLU A 16 8.84 10.41 13.11
CA GLU A 16 8.97 11.88 12.95
C GLU A 16 8.56 12.33 11.55
N MET A 17 8.99 11.60 10.52
CA MET A 17 8.65 11.88 9.12
C MET A 17 7.15 11.70 8.86
N ILE A 18 6.58 10.62 9.35
CA ILE A 18 5.14 10.34 9.20
C ILE A 18 4.31 11.42 9.91
N LYS A 19 4.70 11.78 11.11
CA LYS A 19 3.98 12.79 11.92
C LYS A 19 3.88 14.13 11.21
N GLN A 20 4.94 14.57 10.53
CA GLN A 20 4.95 15.82 9.78
C GLN A 20 3.86 15.85 8.71
N GLU A 21 3.66 14.74 8.02
CA GLU A 21 2.71 14.63 6.91
C GLU A 21 1.31 14.23 7.37
N ASN A 22 1.21 13.46 8.45
CA ASN A 22 -0.06 12.99 9.01
C ASN A 22 -0.56 13.92 10.12
N ASN A 23 -0.65 15.21 9.83
CA ASN A 23 -1.00 16.25 10.81
C ASN A 23 -2.43 16.13 11.36
N LYS A 24 -3.33 15.45 10.65
CA LYS A 24 -4.70 15.18 11.09
C LYS A 24 -4.82 13.90 11.92
N ASN A 25 -3.71 13.25 12.22
CA ASN A 25 -3.64 11.99 12.95
C ASN A 25 -4.60 10.92 12.39
N GLY A 26 -4.60 10.76 11.07
CA GLY A 26 -5.38 9.71 10.40
C GLY A 26 -4.86 8.32 10.71
N VAL A 27 -5.72 7.32 10.51
CA VAL A 27 -5.35 5.92 10.67
C VAL A 27 -4.33 5.51 9.61
N ILE A 28 -3.28 4.82 10.05
CA ILE A 28 -2.23 4.28 9.19
C ILE A 28 -2.35 2.76 9.22
N VAL A 29 -2.40 2.15 8.05
CA VAL A 29 -2.40 0.69 7.91
C VAL A 29 -1.01 0.24 7.48
N ALA A 30 -0.36 -0.54 8.32
CA ALA A 30 1.00 -1.01 8.10
C ALA A 30 1.03 -2.48 7.70
N ASP A 31 2.07 -2.87 6.98
CA ASP A 31 2.33 -4.29 6.75
C ASP A 31 2.44 -5.03 8.09
N SER A 32 1.71 -6.11 8.22
CA SER A 32 1.64 -6.90 9.47
C SER A 32 2.88 -7.76 9.74
N ALA A 33 3.87 -7.76 8.85
CA ALA A 33 5.09 -8.54 9.02
C ALA A 33 5.99 -8.08 10.19
N GLU A 34 5.83 -6.83 10.63
CA GLU A 34 6.66 -6.21 11.67
C GLU A 34 5.84 -5.75 12.88
N PRO A 35 5.26 -6.67 13.68
CA PRO A 35 4.37 -6.30 14.78
C PRO A 35 5.04 -5.47 15.87
N LYS A 36 6.35 -5.66 16.09
CA LYS A 36 7.10 -4.86 17.06
C LYS A 36 7.21 -3.39 16.65
N SER A 37 7.45 -3.15 15.37
CA SER A 37 7.50 -1.80 14.83
C SER A 37 6.15 -1.10 14.91
N ILE A 38 5.07 -1.84 14.65
CA ILE A 38 3.70 -1.31 14.79
C ILE A 38 3.44 -0.92 16.24
N ALA A 39 3.77 -1.78 17.20
CA ALA A 39 3.59 -1.51 18.63
C ALA A 39 4.37 -0.27 19.07
N GLU A 40 5.62 -0.13 18.63
CA GLU A 40 6.46 1.04 18.94
C GLU A 40 5.87 2.33 18.35
N MET A 41 5.39 2.30 17.11
CA MET A 41 4.73 3.44 16.49
C MET A 41 3.44 3.85 17.23
N GLN A 42 2.70 2.88 17.73
CA GLN A 42 1.52 3.14 18.56
C GLN A 42 1.91 3.81 19.88
N GLU A 43 2.98 3.38 20.50
CA GLU A 43 3.52 4.01 21.73
C GLU A 43 3.93 5.47 21.50
N TYR A 44 4.47 5.80 20.31
CA TYR A 44 4.76 7.18 19.94
C TYR A 44 3.51 8.03 19.70
N GLY A 45 2.33 7.40 19.57
CA GLY A 45 1.06 8.09 19.42
C GLY A 45 0.45 8.03 18.02
N LEU A 46 1.02 7.27 17.09
CA LEU A 46 0.38 7.06 15.79
C LEU A 46 -0.80 6.11 15.90
N ARG A 47 -1.86 6.40 15.17
CA ARG A 47 -3.00 5.50 15.02
C ARG A 47 -2.70 4.45 13.95
N MET A 48 -1.79 3.55 14.28
CA MET A 48 -1.32 2.52 13.35
C MET A 48 -1.97 1.19 13.66
N ILE A 49 -2.46 0.52 12.63
CA ILE A 49 -3.04 -0.82 12.70
C ILE A 49 -2.38 -1.73 11.68
N PRO A 50 -2.31 -3.05 11.96
CA PRO A 50 -1.80 -4.00 10.97
C PRO A 50 -2.78 -4.22 9.84
N ALA A 51 -2.26 -4.37 8.63
CA ALA A 51 -3.04 -4.81 7.49
C ALA A 51 -3.59 -6.22 7.71
N LYS A 52 -4.79 -6.48 7.26
CA LYS A 52 -5.39 -7.82 7.29
C LYS A 52 -5.06 -8.53 5.98
N LYS A 53 -4.10 -9.45 6.06
CA LYS A 53 -3.71 -10.28 4.93
C LYS A 53 -4.48 -11.60 5.00
N GLY A 54 -4.96 -12.06 3.86
CA GLY A 54 -5.64 -13.34 3.74
C GLY A 54 -5.30 -13.99 2.41
N PRO A 55 -5.78 -15.24 2.16
CA PRO A 55 -5.64 -15.89 0.87
C PRO A 55 -6.16 -14.98 -0.23
N ASP A 56 -5.45 -14.92 -1.35
CA ASP A 56 -5.81 -14.14 -2.53
C ASP A 56 -5.96 -12.62 -2.33
N SER A 57 -5.48 -12.08 -1.21
CA SER A 57 -5.60 -10.65 -0.90
C SER A 57 -4.93 -9.74 -1.95
N VAL A 58 -3.82 -10.17 -2.52
CA VAL A 58 -3.11 -9.44 -3.58
C VAL A 58 -3.98 -9.36 -4.83
N SER A 59 -4.44 -10.50 -5.32
CA SER A 59 -5.30 -10.57 -6.52
C SER A 59 -6.60 -9.80 -6.33
N TYR A 60 -7.24 -9.97 -5.18
CA TYR A 60 -8.48 -9.28 -4.85
C TYR A 60 -8.28 -7.75 -4.82
N GLY A 61 -7.22 -7.29 -4.15
CA GLY A 61 -6.92 -5.87 -4.05
C GLY A 61 -6.58 -5.22 -5.38
N ILE A 62 -5.81 -5.90 -6.23
CA ILE A 62 -5.48 -5.38 -7.56
C ILE A 62 -6.71 -5.33 -8.45
N LYS A 63 -7.56 -6.34 -8.42
CA LYS A 63 -8.83 -6.34 -9.17
C LYS A 63 -9.76 -5.21 -8.69
N TRP A 64 -9.77 -4.95 -7.39
CA TRP A 64 -10.53 -3.83 -6.85
C TRP A 64 -10.00 -2.50 -7.39
N LEU A 65 -8.68 -2.28 -7.40
CA LEU A 65 -8.07 -1.07 -7.98
C LEU A 65 -8.42 -0.92 -9.45
N GLN A 66 -8.39 -2.01 -10.21
CA GLN A 66 -8.76 -2.01 -11.63
C GLN A 66 -10.24 -1.72 -11.87
N SER A 67 -11.10 -1.98 -10.89
CA SER A 67 -12.54 -1.72 -10.98
C SER A 67 -12.92 -0.25 -10.76
N LEU A 68 -12.00 0.56 -10.28
CA LEU A 68 -12.24 1.99 -10.04
C LEU A 68 -12.34 2.74 -11.37
N GLU A 69 -13.20 3.75 -11.44
CA GLU A 69 -13.33 4.59 -12.63
C GLU A 69 -12.04 5.32 -12.95
N GLU A 70 -11.37 5.83 -11.92
CA GLU A 70 -10.08 6.51 -12.06
C GLU A 70 -9.25 6.41 -10.77
N ILE A 71 -7.95 6.50 -10.92
CA ILE A 71 -6.98 6.65 -9.82
C ILE A 71 -6.16 7.90 -10.13
N ILE A 72 -6.24 8.89 -9.25
CA ILE A 72 -5.55 10.17 -9.42
C ILE A 72 -4.32 10.19 -8.54
N ILE A 73 -3.15 10.36 -9.15
CA ILE A 73 -1.86 10.44 -8.46
C ILE A 73 -1.14 11.69 -8.93
N ASP A 74 -0.73 12.54 -8.00
CA ASP A 74 0.10 13.71 -8.30
C ASP A 74 1.56 13.26 -8.50
N PRO A 75 2.10 13.32 -9.72
CA PRO A 75 3.46 12.85 -9.99
C PRO A 75 4.56 13.73 -9.41
N GLU A 76 4.26 14.97 -9.05
CA GLU A 76 5.23 15.84 -8.38
C GLU A 76 5.36 15.50 -6.90
N ARG A 77 4.23 15.21 -6.24
CA ARG A 77 4.20 14.84 -4.81
C ARG A 77 4.52 13.38 -4.56
N CYS A 78 4.13 12.51 -5.48
CA CYS A 78 4.25 11.06 -5.35
C CYS A 78 4.87 10.44 -6.61
N PRO A 79 6.13 10.79 -6.97
CA PRO A 79 6.72 10.39 -8.25
C PRO A 79 6.93 8.87 -8.38
N LYS A 80 7.34 8.20 -7.29
CA LYS A 80 7.58 6.75 -7.31
C LYS A 80 6.27 5.97 -7.36
N THR A 81 5.25 6.44 -6.65
CA THR A 81 3.90 5.86 -6.70
C THR A 81 3.32 5.98 -8.10
N ALA A 82 3.43 7.16 -8.71
CA ALA A 82 2.96 7.38 -10.09
C ALA A 82 3.64 6.42 -11.06
N LYS A 83 4.96 6.27 -10.94
CA LYS A 83 5.73 5.35 -11.78
C LYS A 83 5.28 3.90 -11.61
N GLU A 84 5.12 3.42 -10.36
CA GLU A 84 4.65 2.06 -10.09
C GLU A 84 3.29 1.78 -10.72
N PHE A 85 2.33 2.68 -10.56
CA PHE A 85 0.98 2.50 -11.11
C PHE A 85 0.94 2.51 -12.64
N ILE A 86 1.85 3.23 -13.29
CA ILE A 86 1.95 3.26 -14.75
C ILE A 86 2.61 1.99 -15.29
N GLU A 87 3.65 1.50 -14.62
CA GLU A 87 4.51 0.42 -15.12
C GLU A 87 4.09 -0.98 -14.64
N TYR A 88 3.18 -1.08 -13.67
CA TYR A 88 2.80 -2.37 -13.10
C TYR A 88 1.92 -3.18 -14.04
N GLU A 89 2.43 -4.32 -14.49
CA GLU A 89 1.74 -5.20 -15.42
C GLU A 89 2.07 -6.67 -15.14
N LEU A 90 1.23 -7.56 -15.66
CA LEU A 90 1.53 -8.99 -15.64
C LEU A 90 2.76 -9.30 -16.48
N GLU A 91 3.55 -10.26 -16.04
CA GLU A 91 4.69 -10.76 -16.80
C GLU A 91 4.25 -11.79 -17.85
N LYS A 92 5.02 -11.91 -18.93
CA LYS A 92 4.79 -12.90 -19.96
C LYS A 92 5.53 -14.19 -19.65
N GLU A 93 4.90 -15.31 -19.97
CA GLU A 93 5.55 -16.62 -20.06
C GLU A 93 6.42 -16.69 -21.31
N ASN A 94 7.27 -17.73 -21.38
CA ASN A 94 8.15 -17.94 -22.53
C ASN A 94 7.40 -18.16 -23.84
N ASP A 95 6.15 -18.65 -23.80
CA ASP A 95 5.30 -18.86 -24.96
C ASP A 95 4.52 -17.61 -25.39
N GLY A 96 4.71 -16.49 -24.72
CA GLY A 96 4.03 -15.22 -25.00
C GLY A 96 2.71 -15.03 -24.28
N SER A 97 2.20 -16.02 -23.57
CA SER A 97 1.00 -15.86 -22.73
C SER A 97 1.31 -15.06 -21.45
N TRP A 98 0.29 -14.51 -20.81
CA TRP A 98 0.45 -13.78 -19.56
C TRP A 98 0.50 -14.73 -18.37
N LYS A 99 1.38 -14.47 -17.41
CA LYS A 99 1.41 -15.19 -16.13
C LYS A 99 0.11 -14.96 -15.36
N ALA A 100 -0.34 -16.00 -14.66
CA ALA A 100 -1.58 -15.94 -13.89
C ALA A 100 -1.45 -15.10 -12.61
N LYS A 101 -0.23 -14.94 -12.09
CA LYS A 101 0.03 -14.20 -10.85
C LYS A 101 0.58 -12.82 -11.15
N PHE A 102 0.15 -11.84 -10.36
CA PHE A 102 0.72 -10.50 -10.37
C PHE A 102 2.16 -10.53 -9.84
N PRO A 103 3.09 -9.78 -10.46
CA PRO A 103 4.48 -9.76 -10.01
C PRO A 103 4.62 -9.17 -8.61
N ASP A 104 5.50 -9.77 -7.80
CA ASP A 104 5.85 -9.27 -6.47
C ASP A 104 7.17 -8.49 -6.53
N LYS A 105 7.18 -7.46 -7.35
CA LYS A 105 8.30 -6.55 -7.53
C LYS A 105 7.79 -5.17 -7.97
N GLN A 106 8.52 -4.12 -7.59
CA GLN A 106 8.17 -2.74 -7.98
C GLN A 106 6.72 -2.39 -7.67
N ASN A 107 6.23 -2.83 -6.50
CA ASN A 107 4.84 -2.73 -6.10
C ASN A 107 4.67 -2.18 -4.67
N HIS A 108 5.69 -1.54 -4.10
CA HIS A 108 5.66 -1.06 -2.71
C HIS A 108 4.54 -0.06 -2.45
N SER A 109 4.38 0.91 -3.33
CA SER A 109 3.30 1.90 -3.21
C SER A 109 1.93 1.28 -3.51
N ILE A 110 1.86 0.35 -4.46
CA ILE A 110 0.63 -0.39 -4.78
C ILE A 110 0.18 -1.20 -3.56
N ASP A 111 1.10 -1.91 -2.90
CA ASP A 111 0.81 -2.65 -1.67
C ASP A 111 0.35 -1.72 -0.55
N ALA A 112 1.03 -0.60 -0.36
CA ALA A 112 0.64 0.40 0.65
C ALA A 112 -0.78 0.93 0.41
N VAL A 113 -1.14 1.22 -0.84
CA VAL A 113 -2.49 1.66 -1.21
C VAL A 113 -3.53 0.56 -0.95
N ARG A 114 -3.22 -0.68 -1.31
CA ARG A 114 -4.12 -1.82 -1.03
C ARG A 114 -4.38 -1.96 0.48
N TYR A 115 -3.34 -1.87 1.30
CA TYR A 115 -3.49 -1.94 2.76
C TYR A 115 -4.31 -0.78 3.29
N ALA A 116 -4.00 0.43 2.86
CA ALA A 116 -4.71 1.64 3.31
C ALA A 116 -6.20 1.61 2.95
N ARG A 117 -6.55 0.97 1.85
CA ARG A 117 -7.93 0.95 1.33
C ARG A 117 -8.66 -0.38 1.55
N GLU A 118 -8.09 -1.31 2.31
CA GLU A 118 -8.70 -2.64 2.52
C GLU A 118 -10.10 -2.58 3.14
N GLN A 119 -10.39 -1.56 3.93
CA GLN A 119 -11.73 -1.35 4.50
C GLN A 119 -12.77 -1.05 3.42
N ASP A 120 -12.38 -0.29 2.41
CA ASP A 120 -13.27 0.05 1.29
C ASP A 120 -13.61 -1.16 0.43
N MET A 121 -12.65 -2.07 0.29
CA MET A 121 -12.84 -3.31 -0.48
C MET A 121 -13.89 -4.23 0.14
N ARG A 122 -14.20 -4.07 1.43
CA ARG A 122 -15.16 -4.88 2.17
C ARG A 122 -16.59 -4.37 2.10
N ILE A 123 -16.80 -3.23 1.48
CA ILE A 123 -18.14 -2.63 1.35
C ILE A 123 -18.91 -3.26 0.17
N VAL A 124 -18.54 -4.41 -0.26
CA VAL A 124 -19.33 -5.14 -1.27
C VAL A 124 -20.55 -5.74 -0.59
N ARG A 125 -21.72 -5.42 -1.11
CA ARG A 125 -22.99 -5.96 -0.64
C ARG A 125 -23.65 -6.75 -1.76
N VAL A 126 -23.96 -7.96 -1.43
CA VAL A 126 -24.82 -8.79 -2.27
C VAL A 126 -26.14 -8.93 -1.52
N VAL A 127 -27.16 -8.49 -2.16
CA VAL A 127 -28.49 -8.50 -1.57
C VAL A 127 -29.35 -9.52 -2.30
#